data_a42b911a2ad6fbc1ec9b147707c2a865
#
_entry.id   a42b911a2ad6fbc1ec9b147707c2a865
#
_cell.length_a   1.000
_cell.length_b   1.000
_cell.length_c   1.000
_cell.angle_alpha   90.00
_cell.angle_beta   90.00
_cell.angle_gamma   90.00
#
_symmetry.space_group_name_H-M   'P 1'
#
loop_
_entity.id
_entity.type
_entity.pdbx_description
1 polymer ?
#
loop_
_entity_poly.entity_id
_entity_poly.type
_entity_poly.pdbx_seq_one_letter_code
_entity_poly.pdbx_strand_id
1 'polypeptide(L)'
;MNDNFWNNIETKKKSFTSKELEVCELLEEDPFSFAASTATEISKRYGVSQAAVSRFCQKLGFSGYSDFRMNLMLATQTSKKHIIDSTPDYAKSLADIIIQLSQKLDDNLLEDLAKRVLNSRNCYTSGYGASDAPASLLAFRSMLGGIHFYHIHSSKETEMLHIMNNKDTIFLFSSNNPSHIDFITTVEELPQENRPYIILVTSTAKHPFAKKVDQVVLIPYLMQFDTINPLTAPQTIQIVFSLFLIQKIYNEKGKLESKQTKLRL
;
A
#
# COMPACT_ATOMS: atom_id res chain seq x y z
N MET A 1 0.00 -6.94 30.05
CA MET A 1 1.05 -5.89 30.09
C MET A 1 0.85 -4.81 29.01
N ASN A 2 0.13 -5.10 27.95
CA ASN A 2 -0.07 -4.16 26.81
C ASN A 2 -1.29 -3.27 26.90
N ASP A 3 -2.30 -3.68 27.65
CA ASP A 3 -3.40 -2.78 27.98
C ASP A 3 -2.90 -1.48 28.64
N ASN A 4 -1.70 -1.54 29.21
CA ASN A 4 -1.08 -0.38 29.88
C ASN A 4 -0.56 0.70 28.89
N PHE A 5 -0.12 0.34 27.68
CA PHE A 5 0.39 1.32 26.69
C PHE A 5 -0.76 2.17 26.11
N TRP A 6 -1.78 1.55 25.60
CA TRP A 6 -2.94 2.23 25.03
C TRP A 6 -3.79 2.93 26.10
N ASN A 7 -3.94 2.31 27.28
CA ASN A 7 -4.59 2.94 28.42
C ASN A 7 -3.84 4.19 28.92
N ASN A 8 -2.50 4.20 28.84
CA ASN A 8 -1.72 5.39 29.17
C ASN A 8 -2.01 6.55 28.18
N ILE A 9 -2.13 6.25 26.88
CA ILE A 9 -2.51 7.24 25.87
C ILE A 9 -3.91 7.79 26.17
N GLU A 10 -4.90 6.93 26.35
CA GLU A 10 -6.28 7.33 26.64
C GLU A 10 -6.38 8.17 27.94
N THR A 11 -5.69 7.77 28.98
CA THR A 11 -5.69 8.49 30.25
C THR A 11 -5.12 9.90 30.13
N LYS A 12 -4.08 10.07 29.29
CA LYS A 12 -3.40 11.36 29.10
C LYS A 12 -3.98 12.21 27.98
N LYS A 13 -4.90 11.68 27.19
CA LYS A 13 -5.51 12.36 26.05
C LYS A 13 -6.09 13.73 26.39
N LYS A 14 -6.73 13.87 27.56
CA LYS A 14 -7.28 15.13 28.08
C LYS A 14 -6.22 16.20 28.41
N SER A 15 -4.96 15.81 28.55
CA SER A 15 -3.86 16.71 28.87
C SER A 15 -3.09 17.19 27.63
N PHE A 16 -3.38 16.65 26.44
CA PHE A 16 -2.68 17.02 25.23
C PHE A 16 -3.05 18.42 24.73
N THR A 17 -2.07 19.13 24.23
CA THR A 17 -2.30 20.35 23.44
C THR A 17 -2.88 19.98 22.09
N SER A 18 -3.44 20.94 21.35
CA SER A 18 -3.99 20.69 20.00
C SER A 18 -3.01 20.00 19.08
N LYS A 19 -1.70 20.35 19.14
CA LYS A 19 -0.67 19.72 18.31
C LYS A 19 -0.27 18.32 18.76
N GLU A 20 -0.32 18.04 20.05
CA GLU A 20 -0.09 16.69 20.59
C GLU A 20 -1.29 15.79 20.33
N LEU A 21 -2.51 16.34 20.36
CA LEU A 21 -3.73 15.62 20.00
C LEU A 21 -3.72 15.23 18.51
N GLU A 22 -3.29 16.12 17.63
CA GLU A 22 -3.08 15.83 16.21
C GLU A 22 -2.10 14.65 16.00
N VAL A 23 -0.99 14.62 16.77
CA VAL A 23 -0.05 13.48 16.76
C VAL A 23 -0.70 12.20 17.29
N CYS A 24 -1.52 12.30 18.33
CA CYS A 24 -2.26 11.17 18.91
C CYS A 24 -3.24 10.56 17.90
N GLU A 25 -4.03 11.39 17.23
CA GLU A 25 -4.99 10.96 16.21
C GLU A 25 -4.30 10.26 15.03
N LEU A 26 -3.19 10.80 14.55
CA LEU A 26 -2.38 10.19 13.50
C LEU A 26 -1.78 8.84 13.93
N LEU A 27 -1.35 8.74 15.22
CA LEU A 27 -0.88 7.48 15.78
C LEU A 27 -2.00 6.44 15.84
N GLU A 28 -3.21 6.83 16.26
CA GLU A 28 -4.37 5.93 16.33
C GLU A 28 -4.85 5.47 14.96
N GLU A 29 -4.73 6.34 13.94
CA GLU A 29 -5.04 6.00 12.55
C GLU A 29 -4.04 5.00 11.94
N ASP A 30 -2.75 5.15 12.24
CA ASP A 30 -1.69 4.31 11.65
C ASP A 30 -0.53 4.06 12.63
N PRO A 31 -0.74 3.26 13.68
CA PRO A 31 0.29 2.95 14.68
C PRO A 31 1.53 2.28 14.09
N PHE A 32 1.38 1.60 12.96
CA PHE A 32 2.48 0.88 12.32
C PHE A 32 3.44 1.80 11.58
N SER A 33 2.94 2.83 10.92
CA SER A 33 3.81 3.87 10.37
C SER A 33 4.63 4.54 11.46
N PHE A 34 4.02 4.80 12.61
CA PHE A 34 4.76 5.32 13.76
C PHE A 34 5.81 4.33 14.27
N ALA A 35 5.49 3.05 14.38
CA ALA A 35 6.44 2.02 14.79
C ALA A 35 7.59 1.81 13.77
N ALA A 36 7.32 1.93 12.48
CA ALA A 36 8.29 1.70 11.40
C ALA A 36 9.16 2.92 11.05
N SER A 37 8.71 4.15 11.36
CA SER A 37 9.33 5.40 10.90
C SER A 37 10.15 6.09 12.00
N THR A 38 11.05 6.99 11.59
CA THR A 38 11.73 7.93 12.50
C THR A 38 10.85 9.16 12.77
N ALA A 39 11.14 9.94 13.81
CA ALA A 39 10.43 11.18 14.11
C ALA A 39 10.49 12.18 12.94
N THR A 40 11.60 12.20 12.20
CA THR A 40 11.78 13.05 11.03
C THR A 40 10.88 12.61 9.87
N GLU A 41 10.74 11.31 9.64
CA GLU A 41 9.86 10.75 8.61
C GLU A 41 8.38 11.00 8.97
N ILE A 42 7.98 10.81 10.23
CA ILE A 42 6.63 11.14 10.71
C ILE A 42 6.32 12.63 10.50
N SER A 43 7.26 13.50 10.89
CA SER A 43 7.14 14.95 10.70
C SER A 43 6.92 15.33 9.22
N LYS A 44 7.73 14.77 8.33
CA LYS A 44 7.62 15.02 6.89
C LYS A 44 6.32 14.43 6.30
N ARG A 45 5.95 13.23 6.70
CA ARG A 45 4.80 12.50 6.16
C ARG A 45 3.47 13.14 6.50
N TYR A 46 3.31 13.54 7.76
CA TYR A 46 2.03 14.01 8.31
C TYR A 46 1.97 15.52 8.52
N GLY A 47 3.04 16.24 8.22
CA GLY A 47 3.07 17.70 8.38
C GLY A 47 3.11 18.18 9.85
N VAL A 48 3.38 17.29 10.81
CA VAL A 48 3.52 17.63 12.22
C VAL A 48 4.96 17.98 12.56
N SER A 49 5.19 18.90 13.51
CA SER A 49 6.57 19.25 13.88
C SER A 49 7.22 18.13 14.72
N GLN A 50 8.54 17.90 14.50
CA GLN A 50 9.30 16.95 15.33
C GLN A 50 9.21 17.31 16.83
N ALA A 51 9.12 18.59 17.16
CA ALA A 51 8.94 19.06 18.53
C ALA A 51 7.58 18.63 19.11
N ALA A 52 6.50 18.62 18.33
CA ALA A 52 5.19 18.11 18.76
C ALA A 52 5.24 16.60 19.01
N VAL A 53 5.85 15.85 18.09
CA VAL A 53 6.06 14.39 18.22
C VAL A 53 6.87 14.08 19.49
N SER A 54 7.96 14.79 19.72
CA SER A 54 8.81 14.60 20.91
C SER A 54 8.07 14.91 22.20
N ARG A 55 7.35 16.04 22.27
CA ARG A 55 6.56 16.42 23.46
C ARG A 55 5.43 15.44 23.75
N PHE A 56 4.74 14.95 22.73
CA PHE A 56 3.75 13.89 22.86
C PHE A 56 4.34 12.65 23.54
N CYS A 57 5.49 12.16 23.06
CA CYS A 57 6.16 11.01 23.67
C CYS A 57 6.59 11.26 25.11
N GLN A 58 7.18 12.43 25.39
CA GLN A 58 7.59 12.81 26.75
C GLN A 58 6.40 12.92 27.71
N LYS A 59 5.29 13.43 27.26
CA LYS A 59 4.06 13.53 28.06
C LYS A 59 3.49 12.16 28.41
N LEU A 60 3.69 11.18 27.55
CA LEU A 60 3.37 9.78 27.80
C LEU A 60 4.36 9.11 28.77
N GLY A 61 5.49 9.77 29.10
CA GLY A 61 6.49 9.27 30.04
C GLY A 61 7.69 8.60 29.36
N PHE A 62 7.80 8.70 28.03
CA PHE A 62 8.95 8.17 27.31
C PHE A 62 10.07 9.22 27.22
N SER A 63 11.33 8.76 27.17
CA SER A 63 12.51 9.62 27.06
C SER A 63 12.56 10.39 25.72
N GLY A 64 11.87 9.91 24.72
CA GLY A 64 11.76 10.49 23.40
C GLY A 64 11.10 9.54 22.40
N TYR A 65 11.09 9.94 21.12
CA TYR A 65 10.41 9.17 20.09
C TYR A 65 11.00 7.77 19.88
N SER A 66 12.31 7.60 19.99
CA SER A 66 12.95 6.28 19.81
C SER A 66 12.52 5.29 20.89
N ASP A 67 12.42 5.73 22.14
CA ASP A 67 11.93 4.94 23.28
C ASP A 67 10.43 4.65 23.11
N PHE A 68 9.62 5.67 22.81
CA PHE A 68 8.20 5.52 22.49
C PHE A 68 8.00 4.50 21.36
N ARG A 69 8.72 4.62 20.24
CA ARG A 69 8.64 3.74 19.09
C ARG A 69 8.91 2.28 19.46
N MET A 70 9.94 2.02 20.27
CA MET A 70 10.24 0.67 20.74
C MET A 70 9.09 0.08 21.57
N ASN A 71 8.53 0.87 22.47
CA ASN A 71 7.38 0.45 23.29
C ASN A 71 6.11 0.28 22.44
N LEU A 72 5.90 1.14 21.43
CA LEU A 72 4.82 0.99 20.46
C LEU A 72 4.97 -0.30 19.64
N MET A 73 6.18 -0.61 19.16
CA MET A 73 6.45 -1.89 18.50
C MET A 73 6.07 -3.08 19.40
N LEU A 74 6.48 -3.04 20.65
CA LEU A 74 6.10 -4.09 21.61
C LEU A 74 4.60 -4.11 21.87
N ALA A 75 3.94 -2.96 21.99
CA ALA A 75 2.50 -2.85 22.21
C ALA A 75 1.70 -3.31 20.99
N THR A 76 2.16 -3.04 19.79
CA THR A 76 1.55 -3.53 18.55
C THR A 76 1.80 -5.03 18.34
N GLN A 77 2.92 -5.57 18.87
CA GLN A 77 3.25 -7.00 18.79
C GLN A 77 2.41 -7.89 19.70
N THR A 78 1.82 -7.35 20.74
CA THR A 78 1.16 -8.15 21.78
C THR A 78 -0.36 -8.09 21.75
N SER A 79 -0.97 -7.38 20.78
CA SER A 79 -2.41 -7.46 20.53
C SER A 79 -2.77 -8.89 20.12
N LYS A 80 -3.23 -9.69 21.12
CA LYS A 80 -3.67 -11.09 21.00
C LYS A 80 -2.90 -11.87 19.96
N LYS A 81 -1.82 -12.53 20.38
CA LYS A 81 -1.26 -13.66 19.61
C LYS A 81 -2.42 -14.60 19.27
N HIS A 82 -2.99 -14.49 18.10
CA HIS A 82 -3.55 -15.66 17.44
C HIS A 82 -2.33 -16.51 17.08
N ILE A 83 -1.91 -17.33 18.05
CA ILE A 83 -0.96 -18.40 17.77
C ILE A 83 -1.71 -19.30 16.80
N ILE A 84 -1.34 -19.24 15.53
CA ILE A 84 -1.82 -20.18 14.53
C ILE A 84 -0.97 -21.42 14.76
N ASP A 85 -1.47 -22.32 15.59
CA ASP A 85 -0.72 -23.51 16.06
C ASP A 85 -0.61 -24.58 15.00
N SER A 86 -1.36 -24.48 13.90
CA SER A 86 -1.38 -25.51 12.87
C SER A 86 -1.51 -24.94 11.44
N THR A 87 -0.98 -25.70 10.47
CA THR A 87 -1.14 -25.36 9.04
C THR A 87 -2.60 -25.26 8.61
N PRO A 88 -3.55 -26.12 9.07
CA PRO A 88 -4.97 -25.94 8.74
C PRO A 88 -5.57 -24.64 9.27
N ASP A 89 -5.21 -24.17 10.46
CA ASP A 89 -5.69 -22.91 11.01
C ASP A 89 -5.14 -21.71 10.22
N TYR A 90 -3.87 -21.81 9.80
CA TYR A 90 -3.26 -20.82 8.92
C TYR A 90 -3.99 -20.75 7.57
N ALA A 91 -4.26 -21.88 6.96
CA ALA A 91 -4.98 -21.95 5.68
C ALA A 91 -6.40 -21.38 5.78
N LYS A 92 -7.10 -21.64 6.88
CA LYS A 92 -8.42 -21.06 7.14
C LYS A 92 -8.35 -19.54 7.26
N SER A 93 -7.39 -19.02 8.03
CA SER A 93 -7.19 -17.58 8.17
C SER A 93 -6.86 -16.90 6.85
N LEU A 94 -6.05 -17.55 6.01
CA LEU A 94 -5.75 -17.05 4.66
C LEU A 94 -6.99 -17.06 3.76
N ALA A 95 -7.80 -18.11 3.82
CA ALA A 95 -9.06 -18.18 3.08
C ALA A 95 -10.04 -17.07 3.51
N ASP A 96 -10.15 -16.81 4.80
CA ASP A 96 -10.99 -15.72 5.33
C ASP A 96 -10.53 -14.35 4.82
N ILE A 97 -9.22 -14.10 4.73
CA ILE A 97 -8.66 -12.86 4.15
C ILE A 97 -9.04 -12.74 2.68
N ILE A 98 -8.88 -13.80 1.91
CA ILE A 98 -9.21 -13.81 0.48
C ILE A 98 -10.70 -13.52 0.28
N ILE A 99 -11.57 -14.15 1.06
CA ILE A 99 -13.03 -13.93 1.02
C ILE A 99 -13.38 -12.49 1.38
N GLN A 100 -12.83 -11.96 2.48
CA GLN A 100 -13.08 -10.57 2.89
C GLN A 100 -12.61 -9.57 1.85
N LEU A 101 -11.46 -9.81 1.23
CA LEU A 101 -10.95 -8.93 0.18
C LEU A 101 -11.86 -8.99 -1.06
N SER A 102 -12.30 -10.17 -1.47
CA SER A 102 -13.21 -10.33 -2.62
C SER A 102 -14.55 -9.61 -2.43
N GLN A 103 -15.04 -9.53 -1.19
CA GLN A 103 -16.27 -8.82 -0.86
C GLN A 103 -16.13 -7.30 -0.81
N LYS A 104 -14.91 -6.80 -0.56
CA LYS A 104 -14.61 -5.37 -0.42
C LYS A 104 -14.07 -4.74 -1.70
N LEU A 105 -13.49 -5.53 -2.59
CA LEU A 105 -13.05 -5.05 -3.90
C LEU A 105 -14.23 -4.88 -4.83
N ASP A 106 -14.34 -3.71 -5.44
CA ASP A 106 -15.32 -3.44 -6.49
C ASP A 106 -14.91 -4.19 -7.78
N ASP A 107 -15.79 -5.04 -8.28
CA ASP A 107 -15.56 -5.79 -9.51
C ASP A 107 -15.48 -4.88 -10.74
N ASN A 108 -16.17 -3.74 -10.72
CA ASN A 108 -16.09 -2.72 -11.77
C ASN A 108 -14.71 -2.06 -11.77
N LEU A 109 -14.14 -1.78 -10.60
CA LEU A 109 -12.77 -1.26 -10.48
C LEU A 109 -11.77 -2.22 -11.12
N LEU A 110 -11.87 -3.52 -10.82
CA LEU A 110 -10.97 -4.54 -11.41
C LEU A 110 -11.15 -4.63 -12.92
N GLU A 111 -12.39 -4.48 -13.42
CA GLU A 111 -12.68 -4.47 -14.86
C GLU A 111 -12.07 -3.25 -15.55
N ASP A 112 -12.21 -2.07 -14.96
CA ASP A 112 -11.64 -0.84 -15.49
C ASP A 112 -10.10 -0.87 -15.51
N LEU A 113 -9.48 -1.42 -14.45
CA LEU A 113 -8.04 -1.65 -14.40
C LEU A 113 -7.60 -2.65 -15.49
N ALA A 114 -8.33 -3.73 -15.69
CA ALA A 114 -8.03 -4.72 -16.73
C ALA A 114 -8.14 -4.11 -18.14
N LYS A 115 -9.18 -3.33 -18.40
CA LYS A 115 -9.35 -2.59 -19.65
C LYS A 115 -8.22 -1.58 -19.85
N ARG A 116 -7.82 -0.86 -18.81
CA ARG A 116 -6.70 0.07 -18.85
C ARG A 116 -5.42 -0.65 -19.26
N VAL A 117 -5.10 -1.79 -18.64
CA VAL A 117 -3.94 -2.62 -18.97
C VAL A 117 -3.97 -3.04 -20.44
N LEU A 118 -5.10 -3.54 -20.92
CA LEU A 118 -5.23 -4.04 -22.30
C LEU A 118 -5.17 -2.93 -23.37
N ASN A 119 -5.50 -1.69 -23.02
CA ASN A 119 -5.45 -0.54 -23.90
C ASN A 119 -4.13 0.25 -23.81
N SER A 120 -3.25 -0.08 -22.88
CA SER A 120 -1.95 0.56 -22.74
C SER A 120 -0.96 0.01 -23.78
N ARG A 121 -0.06 0.87 -24.25
CA ARG A 121 1.07 0.46 -25.12
C ARG A 121 1.98 -0.50 -24.36
N ASN A 122 2.40 -0.10 -23.15
CA ASN A 122 3.12 -0.92 -22.18
C ASN A 122 2.55 -0.66 -20.80
N CYS A 123 2.62 -1.67 -19.96
CA CYS A 123 2.36 -1.54 -18.53
C CYS A 123 3.65 -1.79 -17.74
N TYR A 124 3.78 -1.09 -16.63
CA TYR A 124 4.90 -1.22 -15.73
C TYR A 124 4.41 -1.41 -14.30
N THR A 125 5.20 -2.08 -13.50
CA THR A 125 4.99 -2.14 -12.04
C THR A 125 6.26 -1.79 -11.32
N SER A 126 6.13 -1.16 -10.18
CA SER A 126 7.19 -1.03 -9.21
C SER A 126 6.66 -1.11 -7.79
N GLY A 127 7.50 -1.58 -6.88
CA GLY A 127 7.21 -1.66 -5.46
C GLY A 127 8.47 -1.51 -4.65
N TYR A 128 8.38 -0.95 -3.45
CA TYR A 128 9.53 -0.76 -2.57
C TYR A 128 9.53 -1.78 -1.42
N GLY A 129 10.69 -2.38 -1.18
CA GLY A 129 10.85 -3.39 -0.13
C GLY A 129 9.90 -4.58 -0.33
N ALA A 130 9.09 -4.91 0.66
CA ALA A 130 8.18 -6.05 0.57
C ALA A 130 7.02 -5.85 -0.44
N SER A 131 6.71 -4.61 -0.83
CA SER A 131 5.71 -4.33 -1.88
C SER A 131 6.24 -4.63 -3.30
N ASP A 132 7.52 -4.96 -3.46
CA ASP A 132 8.12 -5.38 -4.71
C ASP A 132 7.58 -6.76 -5.17
N ALA A 133 7.32 -7.65 -4.23
CA ALA A 133 6.80 -9.00 -4.53
C ALA A 133 5.45 -8.99 -5.27
N PRO A 134 4.39 -8.30 -4.79
CA PRO A 134 3.12 -8.20 -5.51
C PRO A 134 3.25 -7.47 -6.85
N ALA A 135 4.12 -6.46 -6.95
CA ALA A 135 4.40 -5.74 -8.18
C ALA A 135 5.04 -6.67 -9.23
N SER A 136 6.09 -7.39 -8.85
CA SER A 136 6.76 -8.39 -9.70
C SER A 136 5.81 -9.51 -10.14
N LEU A 137 4.98 -10.02 -9.23
CA LEU A 137 4.00 -11.06 -9.53
C LEU A 137 2.99 -10.60 -10.60
N LEU A 138 2.46 -9.38 -10.48
CA LEU A 138 1.51 -8.81 -11.44
C LEU A 138 2.14 -8.73 -12.83
N ALA A 139 3.35 -8.18 -12.95
CA ALA A 139 4.04 -8.05 -14.23
C ALA A 139 4.34 -9.43 -14.85
N PHE A 140 4.96 -10.32 -14.09
CA PHE A 140 5.38 -11.63 -14.60
C PHE A 140 4.20 -12.47 -15.10
N ARG A 141 3.13 -12.55 -14.31
CA ARG A 141 1.93 -13.33 -14.71
C ARG A 141 1.22 -12.71 -15.92
N SER A 142 1.14 -11.39 -15.99
CA SER A 142 0.55 -10.71 -17.14
C SER A 142 1.39 -10.91 -18.41
N MET A 143 2.71 -10.86 -18.29
CA MET A 143 3.63 -11.13 -19.41
C MET A 143 3.47 -12.56 -19.95
N LEU A 144 3.34 -13.57 -19.09
CA LEU A 144 3.04 -14.95 -19.50
C LEU A 144 1.71 -15.05 -20.26
N GLY A 145 0.76 -14.17 -20.00
CA GLY A 145 -0.50 -14.03 -20.73
C GLY A 145 -0.38 -13.24 -22.03
N GLY A 146 0.84 -12.91 -22.48
CA GLY A 146 1.09 -12.15 -23.70
C GLY A 146 0.71 -10.68 -23.61
N ILE A 147 0.85 -10.06 -22.43
CA ILE A 147 0.65 -8.63 -22.19
C ILE A 147 2.01 -7.97 -22.01
N HIS A 148 2.21 -6.82 -22.63
CA HIS A 148 3.44 -6.03 -22.47
C HIS A 148 3.48 -5.38 -21.08
N PHE A 149 3.89 -6.16 -20.11
CA PHE A 149 3.93 -5.76 -18.71
C PHE A 149 5.32 -6.01 -18.13
N TYR A 150 5.95 -4.97 -17.59
CA TYR A 150 7.34 -4.99 -17.14
C TYR A 150 7.43 -4.61 -15.67
N HIS A 151 8.21 -5.36 -14.92
CA HIS A 151 8.56 -4.98 -13.56
C HIS A 151 9.81 -4.10 -13.57
N ILE A 152 9.76 -2.99 -12.83
CA ILE A 152 10.87 -2.06 -12.67
C ILE A 152 11.28 -2.07 -11.20
N HIS A 153 12.54 -2.30 -10.94
CA HIS A 153 13.08 -2.14 -9.60
C HIS A 153 12.96 -0.68 -9.14
N SER A 154 12.51 -0.45 -7.92
CA SER A 154 12.18 0.88 -7.39
C SER A 154 13.29 1.93 -7.46
N SER A 155 14.56 1.51 -7.53
CA SER A 155 15.69 2.43 -7.74
C SER A 155 15.89 2.86 -9.20
N LYS A 156 15.10 2.33 -10.15
CA LYS A 156 15.26 2.52 -11.60
C LYS A 156 14.03 3.14 -12.28
N GLU A 157 13.01 3.51 -11.53
CA GLU A 157 11.77 4.06 -12.06
C GLU A 157 11.99 5.35 -12.84
N THR A 158 12.76 6.27 -12.27
CA THR A 158 13.05 7.57 -12.87
C THR A 158 13.82 7.43 -14.18
N GLU A 159 14.77 6.48 -14.23
CA GLU A 159 15.54 6.19 -15.45
C GLU A 159 14.64 5.65 -16.59
N MET A 160 13.59 4.90 -16.24
CA MET A 160 12.64 4.34 -17.21
C MET A 160 11.71 5.38 -17.83
N LEU A 161 11.60 6.59 -17.25
CA LEU A 161 10.77 7.66 -17.82
C LEU A 161 11.19 8.05 -19.25
N HIS A 162 12.46 7.83 -19.64
CA HIS A 162 12.94 8.13 -20.99
C HIS A 162 12.24 7.33 -22.10
N ILE A 163 11.63 6.19 -21.76
CA ILE A 163 10.93 5.32 -22.73
C ILE A 163 9.41 5.29 -22.51
N MET A 164 8.92 5.92 -21.47
CA MET A 164 7.49 6.02 -21.15
C MET A 164 6.84 7.24 -21.81
N ASN A 165 5.54 7.15 -22.04
CA ASN A 165 4.71 8.26 -22.49
C ASN A 165 3.25 8.10 -22.02
N ASN A 166 2.36 9.00 -22.44
CA ASN A 166 0.96 9.03 -22.02
C ASN A 166 0.09 7.83 -22.48
N LYS A 167 0.65 6.92 -23.31
CA LYS A 167 0.01 5.65 -23.68
C LYS A 167 0.41 4.48 -22.80
N ASP A 168 1.30 4.71 -21.85
CA ASP A 168 1.79 3.71 -20.90
C ASP A 168 1.08 3.86 -19.56
N THR A 169 1.03 2.77 -18.81
CA THR A 169 0.48 2.74 -17.44
C THR A 169 1.51 2.15 -16.49
N ILE A 170 1.69 2.78 -15.33
CA ILE A 170 2.53 2.25 -14.26
C ILE A 170 1.72 2.04 -12.97
N PHE A 171 1.87 0.86 -12.38
CA PHE A 171 1.33 0.52 -11.06
C PHE A 171 2.43 0.67 -10.01
N LEU A 172 2.25 1.58 -9.07
CA LEU A 172 3.13 1.78 -7.93
C LEU A 172 2.53 1.09 -6.71
N PHE A 173 3.19 0.07 -6.22
CA PHE A 173 2.79 -0.63 -5.00
C PHE A 173 3.45 0.00 -3.78
N SER A 174 2.67 0.61 -2.92
CA SER A 174 3.15 1.27 -1.71
C SER A 174 2.15 1.11 -0.58
N SER A 175 2.59 0.62 0.57
CA SER A 175 1.71 0.51 1.75
C SER A 175 1.43 1.89 2.35
N ASN A 176 2.48 2.60 2.76
CA ASN A 176 2.39 3.96 3.32
C ASN A 176 3.76 4.68 3.27
N ASN A 177 4.58 4.40 2.27
CA ASN A 177 5.96 4.85 2.20
C ASN A 177 6.14 5.88 1.06
N PRO A 178 6.82 7.03 1.27
CA PRO A 178 7.14 7.99 0.22
C PRO A 178 8.27 7.54 -0.72
N SER A 179 8.55 6.24 -0.83
CA SER A 179 9.72 5.71 -1.55
C SER A 179 9.76 6.03 -3.04
N HIS A 180 8.60 6.28 -3.66
CA HIS A 180 8.50 6.68 -5.07
C HIS A 180 8.58 8.20 -5.28
N ILE A 181 9.10 8.96 -4.29
CA ILE A 181 9.04 10.44 -4.32
C ILE A 181 9.80 11.00 -5.52
N ASP A 182 10.99 10.49 -5.81
CA ASP A 182 11.83 10.99 -6.91
C ASP A 182 11.15 10.74 -8.25
N PHE A 183 10.55 9.58 -8.45
CA PHE A 183 9.78 9.27 -9.64
C PHE A 183 8.58 10.21 -9.79
N ILE A 184 7.76 10.35 -8.75
CA ILE A 184 6.57 11.21 -8.79
C ILE A 184 6.95 12.67 -9.07
N THR A 185 8.00 13.17 -8.41
CA THR A 185 8.46 14.56 -8.61
C THR A 185 8.96 14.77 -10.05
N THR A 186 9.72 13.81 -10.59
CA THR A 186 10.21 13.90 -11.96
C THR A 186 9.05 13.85 -12.97
N VAL A 187 8.03 13.00 -12.74
CA VAL A 187 6.85 12.97 -13.64
C VAL A 187 6.09 14.31 -13.61
N GLU A 188 5.99 14.98 -12.46
CA GLU A 188 5.34 16.31 -12.37
C GLU A 188 6.04 17.37 -13.24
N GLU A 189 7.33 17.20 -13.53
CA GLU A 189 8.12 18.12 -14.36
C GLU A 189 8.06 17.80 -15.87
N LEU A 190 7.62 16.58 -16.26
CA LEU A 190 7.55 16.19 -17.67
C LEU A 190 6.40 16.90 -18.42
N PRO A 191 6.53 17.11 -19.75
CA PRO A 191 5.40 17.44 -20.61
C PRO A 191 4.30 16.36 -20.53
N GLN A 192 3.04 16.76 -20.68
CA GLN A 192 1.90 15.85 -20.49
C GLN A 192 1.93 14.63 -21.43
N GLU A 193 2.43 14.79 -22.64
CA GLU A 193 2.60 13.71 -23.63
C GLU A 193 3.61 12.65 -23.20
N ASN A 194 4.51 12.97 -22.28
CA ASN A 194 5.55 12.08 -21.76
C ASN A 194 5.21 11.48 -20.38
N ARG A 195 4.06 11.85 -19.80
CA ARG A 195 3.64 11.35 -18.48
C ARG A 195 2.90 10.03 -18.63
N PRO A 196 3.40 8.92 -18.07
CA PRO A 196 2.60 7.69 -17.99
C PRO A 196 1.40 7.88 -17.08
N TYR A 197 0.34 7.10 -17.29
CA TYR A 197 -0.79 7.03 -16.37
C TYR A 197 -0.38 6.27 -15.10
N ILE A 198 -0.48 6.91 -13.95
CA ILE A 198 0.01 6.38 -12.68
C ILE A 198 -1.14 5.85 -11.84
N ILE A 199 -1.06 4.58 -11.46
CA ILE A 199 -1.97 3.91 -10.55
C ILE A 199 -1.22 3.60 -9.25
N LEU A 200 -1.66 4.18 -8.14
CA LEU A 200 -1.13 3.89 -6.82
C LEU A 200 -1.97 2.80 -6.15
N VAL A 201 -1.34 1.67 -5.84
CA VAL A 201 -1.94 0.55 -5.11
C VAL A 201 -1.51 0.63 -3.65
N THR A 202 -2.43 0.98 -2.76
CA THR A 202 -2.13 1.25 -1.35
C THR A 202 -3.25 0.82 -0.41
N SER A 203 -2.92 0.60 0.86
CA SER A 203 -3.92 0.37 1.92
C SER A 203 -4.26 1.66 2.70
N THR A 204 -3.63 2.78 2.36
CA THR A 204 -3.74 4.03 3.10
C THR A 204 -4.46 5.11 2.28
N ALA A 205 -5.67 5.49 2.70
CA ALA A 205 -6.44 6.53 2.01
C ALA A 205 -5.75 7.91 2.00
N LYS A 206 -4.95 8.21 3.03
CA LYS A 206 -4.16 9.44 3.15
C LYS A 206 -2.72 9.29 2.66
N HIS A 207 -2.48 8.43 1.67
CA HIS A 207 -1.12 8.24 1.13
C HIS A 207 -0.57 9.56 0.59
N PRO A 208 0.73 9.91 0.83
CA PRO A 208 1.33 11.18 0.40
C PRO A 208 1.18 11.48 -1.09
N PHE A 209 1.10 10.44 -1.92
CA PHE A 209 0.97 10.58 -3.38
C PHE A 209 -0.46 10.49 -3.90
N ALA A 210 -1.47 10.31 -3.04
CA ALA A 210 -2.86 10.13 -3.49
C ALA A 210 -3.38 11.26 -4.39
N LYS A 211 -2.87 12.50 -4.21
CA LYS A 211 -3.23 13.67 -5.00
C LYS A 211 -2.31 13.94 -6.20
N LYS A 212 -1.28 13.12 -6.39
CA LYS A 212 -0.23 13.31 -7.40
C LYS A 212 -0.21 12.18 -8.45
N VAL A 213 -1.16 11.28 -8.36
CA VAL A 213 -1.33 10.14 -9.27
C VAL A 213 -2.68 10.21 -9.95
N ASP A 214 -2.83 9.54 -11.08
CA ASP A 214 -4.08 9.57 -11.85
C ASP A 214 -5.18 8.74 -11.21
N GLN A 215 -4.82 7.64 -10.55
CA GLN A 215 -5.77 6.76 -9.88
C GLN A 215 -5.19 6.16 -8.61
N VAL A 216 -6.00 6.14 -7.55
CA VAL A 216 -5.68 5.42 -6.30
C VAL A 216 -6.55 4.18 -6.23
N VAL A 217 -5.91 3.04 -6.10
CA VAL A 217 -6.54 1.76 -5.78
C VAL A 217 -6.35 1.52 -4.29
N LEU A 218 -7.40 1.79 -3.54
CA LEU A 218 -7.39 1.57 -2.11
C LEU A 218 -7.71 0.10 -1.81
N ILE A 219 -6.69 -0.66 -1.42
CA ILE A 219 -6.88 -2.02 -0.96
C ILE A 219 -7.34 -1.99 0.49
N PRO A 220 -8.48 -2.64 0.81
CA PRO A 220 -9.00 -2.60 2.17
C PRO A 220 -7.98 -3.12 3.19
N TYR A 221 -7.74 -2.33 4.21
CA TYR A 221 -6.98 -2.78 5.38
C TYR A 221 -7.88 -3.68 6.24
N LEU A 222 -7.43 -4.87 6.52
CA LEU A 222 -8.18 -5.83 7.34
C LEU A 222 -7.73 -5.68 8.79
N MET A 223 -8.34 -4.76 9.54
CA MET A 223 -7.95 -4.37 10.90
C MET A 223 -8.03 -5.47 11.98
N GLN A 224 -8.47 -6.68 11.66
CA GLN A 224 -8.61 -7.76 12.64
C GLN A 224 -7.34 -8.57 12.88
N PHE A 225 -6.24 -8.24 12.21
CA PHE A 225 -5.07 -9.08 12.19
C PHE A 225 -3.84 -8.30 12.65
N ASP A 226 -3.15 -8.88 13.60
CA ASP A 226 -1.90 -8.39 14.16
C ASP A 226 -0.80 -8.30 13.07
N THR A 227 -0.08 -7.18 13.04
CA THR A 227 0.92 -6.89 12.01
C THR A 227 2.14 -7.78 12.00
N ILE A 228 2.31 -8.61 12.98
CA ILE A 228 3.35 -9.64 13.00
C ILE A 228 2.87 -10.91 12.32
N ASN A 229 1.56 -11.04 12.12
CA ASN A 229 1.07 -12.17 11.35
C ASN A 229 1.39 -11.92 9.86
N PRO A 230 2.24 -12.75 9.23
CA PRO A 230 2.59 -12.61 7.80
C PRO A 230 1.38 -12.59 6.88
N LEU A 231 0.24 -13.16 7.32
CA LEU A 231 -1.01 -13.19 6.55
C LEU A 231 -1.65 -11.82 6.41
N THR A 232 -1.42 -10.93 7.37
CA THR A 232 -2.08 -9.64 7.43
C THR A 232 -1.17 -8.50 7.02
N ALA A 233 0.09 -8.82 6.72
CA ALA A 233 0.99 -7.86 6.13
C ALA A 233 0.32 -7.24 4.90
N PRO A 234 0.37 -5.92 4.72
CA PRO A 234 -0.21 -5.24 3.56
C PRO A 234 0.19 -5.88 2.24
N GLN A 235 1.39 -6.45 2.17
CA GLN A 235 1.93 -7.12 1.00
C GLN A 235 1.18 -8.42 0.65
N THR A 236 0.73 -9.19 1.62
CA THR A 236 -0.10 -10.38 1.39
C THR A 236 -1.41 -10.00 0.72
N ILE A 237 -2.05 -8.94 1.20
CA ILE A 237 -3.29 -8.43 0.61
C ILE A 237 -3.04 -7.88 -0.80
N GLN A 238 -1.91 -7.20 -1.02
CA GLN A 238 -1.49 -6.74 -2.34
C GLN A 238 -1.23 -7.91 -3.31
N ILE A 239 -0.69 -9.04 -2.83
CA ILE A 239 -0.53 -10.27 -3.63
C ILE A 239 -1.91 -10.81 -4.06
N VAL A 240 -2.86 -10.92 -3.12
CA VAL A 240 -4.21 -11.39 -3.43
C VAL A 240 -4.91 -10.45 -4.42
N PHE A 241 -4.79 -9.14 -4.24
CA PHE A 241 -5.27 -8.15 -5.21
C PHE A 241 -4.65 -8.37 -6.59
N SER A 242 -3.34 -8.56 -6.67
CA SER A 242 -2.66 -8.82 -7.95
C SER A 242 -3.20 -10.07 -8.64
N LEU A 243 -3.48 -11.14 -7.89
CA LEU A 243 -4.07 -12.37 -8.44
C LEU A 243 -5.48 -12.12 -9.00
N PHE A 244 -6.33 -11.36 -8.31
CA PHE A 244 -7.65 -11.00 -8.80
C PHE A 244 -7.58 -10.14 -10.07
N LEU A 245 -6.68 -9.15 -10.08
CA LEU A 245 -6.48 -8.31 -11.26
C LEU A 245 -5.96 -9.11 -12.45
N ILE A 246 -5.00 -10.01 -12.27
CA ILE A 246 -4.48 -10.92 -13.31
C ILE A 246 -5.61 -11.76 -13.89
N GLN A 247 -6.44 -12.36 -13.05
CA GLN A 247 -7.58 -13.16 -13.51
C GLN A 247 -8.57 -12.32 -14.34
N LYS A 248 -8.83 -11.07 -13.91
CA LYS A 248 -9.71 -10.16 -14.64
C LYS A 248 -9.11 -9.75 -15.98
N ILE A 249 -7.82 -9.46 -16.04
CA ILE A 249 -7.10 -9.15 -17.28
C ILE A 249 -7.23 -10.31 -18.28
N TYR A 250 -7.04 -11.54 -17.85
CA TYR A 250 -7.16 -12.71 -18.73
C TYR A 250 -8.59 -12.90 -19.24
N ASN A 251 -9.57 -12.70 -18.37
CA ASN A 251 -10.97 -12.78 -18.75
C ASN A 251 -11.35 -11.72 -19.81
N GLU A 252 -10.94 -10.46 -19.61
CA GLU A 252 -11.21 -9.38 -20.57
C GLU A 252 -10.46 -9.60 -21.90
N LYS A 253 -9.22 -10.06 -21.86
CA LYS A 253 -8.46 -10.42 -23.06
C LYS A 253 -9.18 -11.51 -23.87
N GLY A 254 -9.64 -12.59 -23.23
CA GLY A 254 -10.39 -13.67 -23.88
C GLY A 254 -11.70 -13.19 -24.51
N LYS A 255 -12.40 -12.25 -23.89
CA LYS A 255 -13.61 -11.61 -24.47
C LYS A 255 -13.27 -10.83 -25.75
N LEU A 256 -12.15 -10.10 -25.78
CA LEU A 256 -11.70 -9.34 -26.96
C LEU A 256 -11.33 -10.26 -28.11
N GLU A 257 -10.56 -11.32 -27.86
CA GLU A 257 -10.16 -12.32 -28.86
C GLU A 257 -11.39 -13.03 -29.46
N SER A 258 -12.35 -13.41 -28.63
CA SER A 258 -13.60 -14.04 -29.08
C SER A 258 -14.45 -13.11 -29.96
N LYS A 259 -14.50 -11.81 -29.67
CA LYS A 259 -15.19 -10.82 -30.49
C LYS A 259 -14.51 -10.64 -31.85
N GLN A 260 -13.16 -10.58 -31.88
CA GLN A 260 -12.39 -10.44 -33.12
C GLN A 260 -12.55 -11.67 -34.05
N THR A 261 -12.62 -12.86 -33.47
CA THR A 261 -12.85 -14.10 -34.23
C THR A 261 -14.25 -14.10 -34.87
N LYS A 262 -15.29 -13.65 -34.14
CA LYS A 262 -16.66 -13.55 -34.68
C LYS A 262 -16.83 -12.49 -35.78
N LEU A 263 -16.00 -11.47 -35.81
CA LEU A 263 -16.05 -10.42 -36.84
C LEU A 263 -15.29 -10.80 -38.13
N ARG A 264 -14.53 -11.87 -38.09
CA ARG A 264 -13.76 -12.41 -39.26
C ARG A 264 -14.45 -13.57 -39.96
N LEU A 265 -15.55 -14.07 -39.42
CA LEU A 265 -16.45 -15.07 -39.98
C LEU A 265 -17.69 -14.40 -40.59
#